data_b6d18a124349615e33b9b3a548dfa8bc
#
_entry.id   b6d18a124349615e33b9b3a548dfa8bc
#
_cell.length_a   1.000
_cell.length_b   1.000
_cell.length_c   1.000
_cell.angle_alpha   90.00
_cell.angle_beta   90.00
_cell.angle_gamma   90.00
#
_symmetry.space_group_name_H-M   'P 1'
#
loop_
_entity.id
_entity.type
_entity.pdbx_description
1 polymer ?
#
loop_
_entity_poly.entity_id
_entity_poly.type
_entity_poly.pdbx_seq_one_letter_code
_entity_poly.pdbx_strand_id
1 'polypeptide(L)'
;MRQSSYTIGAAQKDIRAIAGDHFITIPMKVTKTNVTDKLVNGVLEAGTLLTAKGAKVTTNSGSSDAFGIVFTDVDFNDSKGTEVVPVLIHGVVDTKKIKLDDTHHAKEIEVLKNIIFLGEKGE
;
A
#
# COMPACT_ATOMS: atom_id res chain seq x y z
N MET A 1 23.50 3.81 11.99
CA MET A 1 22.78 3.91 12.10
C MET A 1 22.59 4.20 12.31
N ARG A 2 22.21 4.30 12.30
CA ARG A 2 21.55 4.50 12.65
C ARG A 2 20.84 4.75 12.70
N GLN A 3 20.36 5.02 12.54
CA GLN A 3 19.49 5.22 12.75
C GLN A 3 18.89 5.46 13.11
N SER A 4 18.54 5.66 13.13
CA SER A 4 17.78 5.91 13.59
C SER A 4 17.20 6.18 14.01
N SER A 5 17.24 6.18 14.04
CA SER A 5 16.47 6.39 14.78
C SER A 5 15.72 7.23 14.83
N TYR A 6 15.25 7.31 14.54
CA TYR A 6 14.51 8.25 14.89
C TYR A 6 13.20 7.83 15.00
N THR A 7 12.53 8.46 15.31
CA THR A 7 11.33 8.28 15.84
C THR A 7 10.21 8.41 15.01
N ILE A 8 10.37 8.70 13.85
CA ILE A 8 9.33 8.71 12.92
C ILE A 8 8.61 7.44 12.92
N GLY A 9 9.28 6.39 13.12
CA GLY A 9 8.70 5.10 13.09
C GLY A 9 7.58 4.86 14.08
N ALA A 10 7.48 5.67 15.09
CA ALA A 10 6.45 5.45 16.08
C ALA A 10 5.06 5.62 15.51
N ALA A 11 4.89 6.47 14.51
CA ALA A 11 3.61 6.71 13.90
C ALA A 11 3.46 6.00 12.56
N GLN A 12 4.49 5.36 12.08
CA GLN A 12 4.46 4.69 10.78
C GLN A 12 4.18 3.23 10.94
N LYS A 13 3.26 2.74 10.12
CA LYS A 13 2.95 1.33 10.06
C LYS A 13 3.92 0.66 9.11
N ASP A 14 4.56 -0.41 9.55
CA ASP A 14 5.38 -1.22 8.68
C ASP A 14 4.53 -2.41 8.23
N ILE A 15 4.22 -2.47 6.96
CA ILE A 15 3.36 -3.51 6.42
C ILE A 15 4.08 -4.82 6.14
N ARG A 16 5.41 -4.83 6.26
CA ARG A 16 6.17 -6.05 6.00
C ARG A 16 5.95 -7.05 7.13
N ALA A 17 5.76 -8.32 6.77
CA ALA A 17 5.71 -9.39 7.74
C ALA A 17 7.10 -9.77 8.19
N ILE A 18 8.08 -9.63 7.29
CA ILE A 18 9.48 -9.95 7.57
C ILE A 18 10.31 -8.73 7.23
N ALA A 19 10.99 -8.18 8.23
CA ALA A 19 11.88 -7.05 8.00
C ALA A 19 13.16 -7.54 7.33
N GLY A 20 13.79 -6.70 6.56
CA GLY A 20 15.02 -7.04 5.88
C GLY A 20 15.01 -6.53 4.46
N ASP A 21 15.88 -7.08 3.64
CA ASP A 21 16.11 -6.55 2.31
C ASP A 21 15.33 -7.25 1.19
N HIS A 22 14.42 -8.15 1.54
CA HIS A 22 13.66 -8.90 0.54
C HIS A 22 12.38 -8.18 0.16
N PHE A 23 12.52 -6.95 -0.27
CA PHE A 23 11.39 -6.20 -0.79
C PHE A 23 11.88 -5.18 -1.81
N ILE A 24 10.98 -4.80 -2.72
CA ILE A 24 11.27 -3.79 -3.74
C ILE A 24 10.14 -2.79 -3.74
N THR A 25 10.49 -1.52 -3.60
CA THR A 25 9.53 -0.43 -3.76
C THR A 25 9.95 0.42 -4.95
N ILE A 26 8.95 1.02 -5.60
CA ILE A 26 9.19 1.98 -6.68
C ILE A 26 8.47 3.27 -6.34
N PRO A 27 9.02 4.42 -6.77
CA PRO A 27 8.30 5.69 -6.61
C PRO A 27 7.22 5.79 -7.69
N MET A 28 6.01 6.13 -7.28
CA MET A 28 4.91 6.36 -8.22
C MET A 28 4.33 7.73 -7.99
N LYS A 29 4.02 8.44 -9.07
CA LYS A 29 3.32 9.71 -8.95
C LYS A 29 1.84 9.43 -8.79
N VAL A 30 1.27 9.95 -7.71
CA VAL A 30 -0.14 9.73 -7.39
C VAL A 30 -0.84 11.08 -7.33
N THR A 31 -1.90 11.21 -8.12
CA THR A 31 -2.71 12.42 -8.14
C THR A 31 -3.82 12.29 -7.10
N LYS A 32 -3.99 13.30 -6.27
CA LYS A 32 -4.94 13.27 -5.16
C LYS A 32 -6.34 12.88 -5.61
N THR A 33 -6.80 13.41 -6.74
CA THR A 33 -8.16 13.14 -7.22
C THR A 33 -8.36 11.66 -7.58
N ASN A 34 -7.29 10.96 -7.89
CA ASN A 34 -7.37 9.54 -8.26
C ASN A 34 -7.43 8.61 -7.05
N VAL A 35 -7.20 9.13 -5.86
CA VAL A 35 -7.19 8.33 -4.63
C VAL A 35 -8.03 8.96 -3.52
N THR A 36 -8.82 9.96 -3.83
CA THR A 36 -9.57 10.71 -2.82
C THR A 36 -10.38 9.80 -1.90
N ASP A 37 -11.02 8.78 -2.47
CA ASP A 37 -11.86 7.87 -1.68
C ASP A 37 -11.05 6.98 -0.74
N LYS A 38 -9.75 6.92 -0.92
CA LYS A 38 -8.88 6.07 -0.11
C LYS A 38 -8.11 6.84 0.95
N LEU A 39 -8.22 8.16 0.95
CA LEU A 39 -7.52 8.97 1.94
C LEU A 39 -8.24 8.90 3.28
N VAL A 40 -7.46 8.78 4.35
CA VAL A 40 -7.98 8.82 5.71
C VAL A 40 -7.46 10.10 6.34
N ASN A 41 -8.34 11.05 6.58
CA ASN A 41 -7.96 12.38 7.06
C ASN A 41 -6.92 13.04 6.16
N GLY A 42 -7.04 12.83 4.85
CA GLY A 42 -6.11 13.39 3.86
C GLY A 42 -4.81 12.63 3.69
N VAL A 43 -4.66 11.49 4.35
CA VAL A 43 -3.43 10.69 4.29
C VAL A 43 -3.68 9.40 3.50
N LEU A 44 -2.80 9.12 2.55
CA LEU A 44 -2.80 7.84 1.85
C LEU A 44 -1.97 6.88 2.69
N GLU A 45 -2.65 6.00 3.40
CA GLU A 45 -1.99 5.15 4.39
C GLU A 45 -1.27 3.95 3.79
N ALA A 46 -0.20 3.54 4.46
CA ALA A 46 0.50 2.30 4.11
C ALA A 46 -0.51 1.14 4.14
N GLY A 47 -0.39 0.25 3.17
CA GLY A 47 -1.32 -0.86 3.04
C GLY A 47 -2.41 -0.64 2.01
N THR A 48 -2.57 0.58 1.50
CA THR A 48 -3.55 0.87 0.46
C THR A 48 -3.08 0.30 -0.88
N LEU A 49 -3.97 -0.33 -1.62
CA LEU A 49 -3.62 -0.87 -2.94
C LEU A 49 -3.70 0.23 -4.00
N LEU A 50 -2.81 0.17 -4.96
CA LEU A 50 -2.81 1.10 -6.09
C LEU A 50 -2.71 0.34 -7.41
N THR A 51 -3.27 0.94 -8.46
CA THR A 51 -3.12 0.42 -9.82
C THR A 51 -1.75 0.79 -10.38
N ALA A 52 -1.42 0.26 -11.54
CA ALA A 52 -0.16 0.60 -12.21
C ALA A 52 -0.08 2.08 -12.59
N LYS A 53 -1.20 2.78 -12.61
CA LYS A 53 -1.25 4.20 -12.92
C LYS A 53 -1.29 5.08 -11.66
N GLY A 54 -1.17 4.48 -10.49
CA GLY A 54 -1.19 5.23 -9.24
C GLY A 54 -2.58 5.69 -8.82
N ALA A 55 -3.61 4.94 -9.19
CA ALA A 55 -4.99 5.26 -8.85
C ALA A 55 -5.57 4.21 -7.91
N LYS A 56 -6.73 4.49 -7.34
CA LYS A 56 -7.40 3.53 -6.47
C LYS A 56 -7.76 2.27 -7.25
N VAL A 57 -7.69 1.14 -6.58
CA VAL A 57 -7.94 -0.16 -7.18
C VAL A 57 -9.44 -0.44 -7.25
N THR A 58 -9.86 -1.06 -8.34
CA THR A 58 -11.22 -1.54 -8.51
C THR A 58 -11.17 -3.07 -8.51
N THR A 59 -11.93 -3.69 -7.62
CA THR A 59 -11.95 -5.14 -7.49
C THR A 59 -13.40 -5.62 -7.54
N ASN A 60 -13.63 -6.71 -8.26
CA ASN A 60 -14.94 -7.34 -8.33
C ASN A 60 -14.75 -8.85 -8.34
N SER A 61 -15.87 -9.59 -8.52
CA SER A 61 -15.82 -11.05 -8.44
C SER A 61 -14.98 -11.69 -9.55
N GLY A 62 -14.75 -10.96 -10.64
CA GLY A 62 -13.99 -11.49 -11.78
C GLY A 62 -12.55 -11.06 -11.86
N SER A 63 -12.20 -9.92 -11.29
CA SER A 63 -10.87 -9.38 -11.48
C SER A 63 -10.53 -8.25 -10.50
N SER A 64 -9.26 -7.90 -10.48
CA SER A 64 -8.76 -6.73 -9.76
C SER A 64 -7.67 -6.08 -10.60
N ASP A 65 -7.57 -4.77 -10.56
CA ASP A 65 -6.50 -4.04 -11.22
C ASP A 65 -5.39 -3.62 -10.25
N ALA A 66 -5.27 -4.29 -9.12
CA ALA A 66 -4.22 -4.02 -8.15
C ALA A 66 -2.84 -4.28 -8.76
N PHE A 67 -1.90 -3.36 -8.51
CA PHE A 67 -0.54 -3.46 -9.02
C PHE A 67 0.50 -3.44 -7.89
N GLY A 68 0.27 -2.67 -6.87
CA GLY A 68 1.20 -2.55 -5.76
C GLY A 68 0.52 -2.04 -4.51
N ILE A 69 1.30 -1.92 -3.45
CA ILE A 69 0.79 -1.54 -2.12
C ILE A 69 1.57 -0.34 -1.61
N VAL A 70 0.87 0.67 -1.12
CA VAL A 70 1.52 1.85 -0.53
C VAL A 70 2.39 1.38 0.63
N PHE A 71 3.67 1.73 0.59
CA PHE A 71 4.64 1.23 1.57
C PHE A 71 4.69 2.07 2.85
N THR A 72 4.59 3.39 2.71
CA THR A 72 4.57 4.29 3.87
C THR A 72 3.46 5.31 3.67
N ASP A 73 2.97 5.89 4.77
CA ASP A 73 1.93 6.91 4.71
C ASP A 73 2.42 8.14 3.95
N VAL A 74 1.56 8.72 3.12
CA VAL A 74 1.85 9.97 2.41
C VAL A 74 0.71 10.95 2.66
N ASP A 75 1.04 12.11 3.20
CA ASP A 75 0.07 13.14 3.54
C ASP A 75 -0.23 14.01 2.33
N PHE A 76 -1.50 14.07 1.94
CA PHE A 76 -1.94 14.89 0.82
C PHE A 76 -2.61 16.19 1.27
N ASN A 77 -2.66 16.48 2.57
CA ASN A 77 -3.38 17.66 3.05
C ASN A 77 -2.83 18.96 2.49
N ASP A 78 -1.51 19.07 2.40
CA ASP A 78 -0.89 20.28 1.86
C ASP A 78 -0.37 20.08 0.44
N SER A 79 -0.84 19.04 -0.22
CA SER A 79 -0.40 18.70 -1.56
C SER A 79 -0.97 19.67 -2.58
N LYS A 80 -0.18 19.91 -3.63
CA LYS A 80 -0.64 20.69 -4.78
C LYS A 80 -1.30 19.81 -5.83
N GLY A 81 -1.62 18.58 -5.47
CA GLY A 81 -2.36 17.68 -6.34
C GLY A 81 -1.67 16.38 -6.67
N THR A 82 -0.35 16.33 -6.63
CA THR A 82 0.41 15.13 -6.97
C THR A 82 1.55 14.95 -5.98
N GLU A 83 1.72 13.72 -5.50
CA GLU A 83 2.81 13.36 -4.59
C GLU A 83 3.49 12.10 -5.10
N VAL A 84 4.75 11.93 -4.73
CA VAL A 84 5.47 10.69 -5.03
C VAL A 84 5.25 9.74 -3.87
N VAL A 85 4.75 8.55 -4.18
CA VAL A 85 4.39 7.55 -3.18
C VAL A 85 5.25 6.32 -3.36
N PRO A 86 5.91 5.83 -2.30
CA PRO A 86 6.66 4.56 -2.41
C PRO A 86 5.67 3.41 -2.44
N VAL A 87 5.75 2.59 -3.47
CA VAL A 87 4.82 1.49 -3.69
C VAL A 87 5.57 0.17 -3.70
N LEU A 88 5.15 -0.75 -2.83
CA LEU A 88 5.74 -2.08 -2.74
C LEU A 88 5.22 -2.93 -3.89
N ILE A 89 6.15 -3.52 -4.66
CA ILE A 89 5.81 -4.40 -5.76
C ILE A 89 6.37 -5.81 -5.61
N HIS A 90 7.19 -6.04 -4.58
CA HIS A 90 7.77 -7.35 -4.31
C HIS A 90 8.11 -7.43 -2.82
N GLY A 91 7.72 -8.50 -2.17
CA GLY A 91 8.04 -8.67 -0.77
C GLY A 91 7.06 -9.57 -0.04
N VAL A 92 7.19 -9.60 1.29
CA VAL A 92 6.34 -10.41 2.16
C VAL A 92 5.63 -9.47 3.12
N VAL A 93 4.31 -9.47 3.09
CA VAL A 93 3.51 -8.53 3.88
C VAL A 93 2.64 -9.25 4.90
N ASP A 94 2.27 -8.52 5.95
CA ASP A 94 1.31 -8.99 6.93
C ASP A 94 -0.08 -8.63 6.42
N THR A 95 -0.86 -9.65 6.09
CA THR A 95 -2.18 -9.48 5.47
C THR A 95 -3.10 -8.58 6.31
N LYS A 96 -2.96 -8.62 7.62
CA LYS A 96 -3.79 -7.80 8.51
C LYS A 96 -3.56 -6.31 8.33
N LYS A 97 -2.40 -5.93 7.82
CA LYS A 97 -2.03 -4.52 7.65
C LYS A 97 -2.32 -4.00 6.26
N ILE A 98 -2.85 -4.84 5.38
CA ILE A 98 -3.15 -4.46 4.00
C ILE A 98 -4.66 -4.23 3.88
N LYS A 99 -5.03 -3.15 3.21
CA LYS A 99 -6.43 -2.78 3.03
C LYS A 99 -7.02 -3.48 1.82
N LEU A 100 -7.27 -4.76 1.98
CA LEU A 100 -7.85 -5.59 0.93
C LEU A 100 -9.38 -5.44 0.90
N ASP A 101 -9.96 -5.74 -0.27
CA ASP A 101 -11.41 -5.75 -0.42
C ASP A 101 -12.04 -6.77 0.53
N ASP A 102 -13.15 -6.42 1.15
CA ASP A 102 -13.77 -7.29 2.15
C ASP A 102 -14.29 -8.59 1.55
N THR A 103 -14.85 -8.53 0.35
CA THR A 103 -15.49 -9.68 -0.27
C THR A 103 -14.61 -10.38 -1.29
N HIS A 104 -13.86 -9.60 -2.07
CA HIS A 104 -13.11 -10.12 -3.19
C HIS A 104 -11.59 -9.99 -3.03
N HIS A 105 -11.11 -10.03 -1.78
CA HIS A 105 -9.68 -9.89 -1.52
C HIS A 105 -8.83 -10.98 -2.18
N ALA A 106 -9.42 -12.16 -2.43
CA ALA A 106 -8.67 -13.23 -3.10
C ALA A 106 -8.25 -12.82 -4.51
N LYS A 107 -9.05 -12.00 -5.19
CA LYS A 107 -8.68 -11.52 -6.53
C LYS A 107 -7.52 -10.54 -6.48
N GLU A 108 -7.47 -9.73 -5.43
CA GLU A 108 -6.37 -8.80 -5.25
C GLU A 108 -5.06 -9.53 -4.96
N ILE A 109 -5.11 -10.53 -4.09
CA ILE A 109 -3.94 -11.34 -3.77
C ILE A 109 -3.46 -12.09 -5.01
N GLU A 110 -4.40 -12.59 -5.82
CA GLU A 110 -4.07 -13.34 -7.03
C GLU A 110 -3.28 -12.52 -8.05
N VAL A 111 -3.64 -11.25 -8.23
CA VAL A 111 -2.95 -10.42 -9.22
C VAL A 111 -1.64 -9.83 -8.70
N LEU A 112 -1.45 -9.77 -7.38
CA LEU A 112 -0.23 -9.28 -6.77
C LEU A 112 0.77 -10.43 -6.61
N LYS A 113 1.20 -10.98 -7.73
CA LYS A 113 1.94 -12.24 -7.78
C LYS A 113 3.31 -12.23 -7.13
N ASN A 114 3.93 -11.07 -7.06
CA ASN A 114 5.27 -10.95 -6.48
C ASN A 114 5.25 -10.58 -5.01
N ILE A 115 4.07 -10.55 -4.42
CA ILE A 115 3.90 -10.22 -3.01
C ILE A 115 3.32 -11.44 -2.31
N ILE A 116 3.96 -11.84 -1.23
CA ILE A 116 3.51 -12.97 -0.42
C ILE A 116 2.74 -12.40 0.78
N PHE A 117 1.52 -12.86 0.95
CA PHE A 117 0.66 -12.41 2.04
C PHE A 117 0.69 -13.46 3.15
N LEU A 118 1.18 -13.08 4.33
CA LEU A 118 1.19 -13.97 5.49
C LEU A 118 0.04 -13.61 6.41
N GLY A 119 -0.68 -14.62 6.85
CA GLY A 119 -1.85 -14.43 7.71
C GLY A 119 -3.11 -14.32 6.88
N GLU A 120 -4.23 -14.21 7.57
CA GLU A 120 -5.53 -14.14 6.91
C GLU A 120 -6.15 -12.77 7.14
N LYS A 121 -6.91 -12.30 6.14
CA LYS A 121 -7.62 -11.06 6.24
C LYS A 121 -8.67 -11.16 7.35
N GLY A 122 -8.75 -10.11 8.17
CA GLY A 122 -9.77 -10.03 9.20
C GLY A 122 -9.40 -10.67 10.53
N GLU A 123 -8.20 -11.14 10.67
CA GLU A 123 -7.71 -11.72 11.91
C GLU A 123 -7.45 -10.70 12.99
#